data_6b2c690d8ac081c462a5e0b789444d66
#
_entry.id   6b2c690d8ac081c462a5e0b789444d66
#
_cell.length_a   1.000
_cell.length_b   1.000
_cell.length_c   1.000
_cell.angle_alpha   90.00
_cell.angle_beta   90.00
_cell.angle_gamma   90.00
#
_symmetry.space_group_name_H-M   'P 1'
#
loop_
_entity.id
_entity.type
_entity.pdbx_description
1 polymer ?
#
loop_
_entity_poly.entity_id
_entity_poly.type
_entity_poly.pdbx_seq_one_letter_code
_entity_poly.pdbx_strand_id
1 'polypeptide(L)'
;YCTVLGDSIAKGYTCDKSWMENYGSLAAKEIAYSEGCRYIYHNYARTGLDTAGLNEKYLSKQDVQTNLAKADVIFITIGSNDLLNECKRVVQEILKTDTKFKSADEALASLKESVKKNPLLVLSAINALNNWDYNSFEKEWIQMMKTVNSLKKDDAKVIVTTIYNPAGNMKLPSTLNKIVEDI
;
A
#
# COMPACT_ATOMS: atom_id res chain seq x y z
N TYR A 1 -11.64 -12.35 -17.43
CA TYR A 1 -11.56 -10.95 -16.97
C TYR A 1 -10.64 -10.86 -15.75
N CYS A 2 -9.61 -10.02 -15.83
CA CYS A 2 -8.70 -9.75 -14.72
C CYS A 2 -8.76 -8.27 -14.33
N THR A 3 -8.94 -7.98 -13.04
CA THR A 3 -9.00 -6.61 -12.52
C THR A 3 -7.92 -6.41 -11.46
N VAL A 4 -7.18 -5.31 -11.55
CA VAL A 4 -6.14 -4.94 -10.58
C VAL A 4 -6.55 -3.68 -9.84
N LEU A 5 -6.49 -3.76 -8.52
CA LEU A 5 -6.62 -2.64 -7.58
C LEU A 5 -5.27 -2.44 -6.86
N GLY A 6 -4.90 -1.20 -6.62
CA GLY A 6 -3.67 -0.98 -5.85
C GLY A 6 -2.97 0.35 -6.08
N ASP A 7 -1.74 0.39 -5.60
CA ASP A 7 -0.88 1.58 -5.63
C ASP A 7 0.11 1.59 -6.81
N SER A 8 1.26 2.23 -6.62
CA SER A 8 2.31 2.33 -7.65
C SER A 8 2.93 0.98 -8.01
N ILE A 9 3.02 0.05 -7.06
CA ILE A 9 3.60 -1.29 -7.31
C ILE A 9 2.69 -2.07 -8.26
N ALA A 10 1.38 -2.11 -7.97
CA ALA A 10 0.39 -2.74 -8.84
C ALA A 10 0.30 -2.07 -10.21
N LYS A 11 0.67 -0.80 -10.31
CA LYS A 11 0.74 -0.07 -11.57
C LYS A 11 2.00 -0.40 -12.39
N GLY A 12 3.06 -0.95 -11.78
CA GLY A 12 4.32 -1.31 -12.44
C GLY A 12 5.46 -0.33 -12.17
N TYR A 13 5.40 0.46 -11.09
CA TYR A 13 6.49 1.34 -10.69
C TYR A 13 7.59 0.53 -9.99
N THR A 14 8.84 0.79 -10.35
CA THR A 14 10.01 0.07 -9.84
C THR A 14 10.84 0.90 -8.86
N CYS A 15 11.74 0.24 -8.14
CA CYS A 15 12.62 0.88 -7.15
C CYS A 15 13.61 1.88 -7.77
N ASP A 16 13.95 1.74 -9.05
CA ASP A 16 14.80 2.66 -9.81
C ASP A 16 14.00 3.83 -10.43
N LYS A 17 12.73 4.00 -10.02
CA LYS A 17 11.80 5.02 -10.48
C LYS A 17 11.45 4.92 -11.97
N SER A 18 11.56 3.74 -12.53
CA SER A 18 11.11 3.42 -13.89
C SER A 18 9.73 2.76 -13.88
N TRP A 19 9.20 2.48 -15.07
CA TRP A 19 7.97 1.74 -15.28
C TRP A 19 8.27 0.45 -16.02
N MET A 20 7.65 -0.63 -15.57
CA MET A 20 7.71 -1.93 -16.24
C MET A 20 6.31 -2.49 -16.43
N GLU A 21 6.19 -3.55 -17.21
CA GLU A 21 4.96 -4.32 -17.25
C GLU A 21 4.64 -4.86 -15.86
N ASN A 22 3.44 -4.56 -15.36
CA ASN A 22 3.06 -4.94 -14.02
C ASN A 22 2.75 -6.44 -13.91
N TYR A 23 2.92 -6.98 -12.72
CA TYR A 23 2.71 -8.40 -12.42
C TYR A 23 1.29 -8.89 -12.75
N GLY A 24 0.27 -8.04 -12.59
CA GLY A 24 -1.12 -8.39 -12.88
C GLY A 24 -1.35 -8.62 -14.37
N SER A 25 -0.70 -7.83 -15.26
CA SER A 25 -0.74 -8.06 -16.70
C SER A 25 -0.04 -9.36 -17.08
N LEU A 26 1.15 -9.62 -16.50
CA LEU A 26 1.90 -10.85 -16.73
C LEU A 26 1.12 -12.08 -16.28
N ALA A 27 0.54 -12.03 -15.07
CA ALA A 27 -0.29 -13.10 -14.54
C ALA A 27 -1.55 -13.34 -15.39
N ALA A 28 -2.22 -12.26 -15.84
CA ALA A 28 -3.39 -12.38 -16.71
C ALA A 28 -3.06 -13.06 -18.05
N LYS A 29 -1.90 -12.74 -18.63
CA LYS A 29 -1.42 -13.40 -19.87
C LYS A 29 -1.14 -14.89 -19.64
N GLU A 30 -0.45 -15.23 -18.54
CA GLU A 30 -0.10 -16.61 -18.21
C GLU A 30 -1.34 -17.46 -17.93
N ILE A 31 -2.29 -16.95 -17.15
CA ILE A 31 -3.56 -17.62 -16.89
C ILE A 31 -4.32 -17.86 -18.21
N ALA A 32 -4.41 -16.84 -19.07
CA ALA A 32 -5.11 -16.96 -20.35
C ALA A 32 -4.43 -17.98 -21.27
N TYR A 33 -3.11 -18.03 -21.26
CA TYR A 33 -2.35 -19.02 -22.02
C TYR A 33 -2.61 -20.44 -21.51
N SER A 34 -2.55 -20.66 -20.20
CA SER A 34 -2.76 -21.99 -19.60
C SER A 34 -4.20 -22.49 -19.80
N GLU A 35 -5.17 -21.60 -19.77
CA GLU A 35 -6.59 -21.92 -19.97
C GLU A 35 -7.02 -21.93 -21.45
N GLY A 36 -6.13 -21.63 -22.38
CA GLY A 36 -6.43 -21.59 -23.82
C GLY A 36 -7.49 -20.56 -24.21
N CYS A 37 -7.56 -19.44 -23.48
CA CYS A 37 -8.60 -18.42 -23.65
C CYS A 37 -7.99 -17.02 -23.94
N ARG A 38 -8.88 -16.07 -24.28
CA ARG A 38 -8.52 -14.63 -24.36
C ARG A 38 -8.70 -13.99 -23.00
N TYR A 39 -7.96 -12.92 -22.71
CA TYR A 39 -8.12 -12.15 -21.49
C TYR A 39 -8.52 -10.70 -21.76
N ILE A 40 -9.26 -10.13 -20.82
CA ILE A 40 -9.56 -8.71 -20.73
C ILE A 40 -8.99 -8.24 -19.39
N TYR A 41 -8.19 -7.18 -19.43
CA TYR A 41 -7.41 -6.71 -18.30
C TYR A 41 -7.72 -5.25 -17.98
N HIS A 42 -8.08 -4.98 -16.74
CA HIS A 42 -8.33 -3.64 -16.21
C HIS A 42 -7.40 -3.35 -15.03
N ASN A 43 -6.64 -2.26 -15.10
CA ASN A 43 -5.76 -1.83 -14.03
C ASN A 43 -6.20 -0.47 -13.48
N TYR A 44 -6.73 -0.47 -12.27
CA TYR A 44 -7.15 0.71 -11.52
C TYR A 44 -6.11 1.19 -10.51
N ALA A 45 -4.92 0.61 -10.50
CA ALA A 45 -3.83 1.02 -9.63
C ALA A 45 -3.36 2.46 -9.90
N ARG A 46 -3.02 3.18 -8.85
CA ARG A 46 -2.58 4.58 -8.92
C ARG A 46 -1.43 4.86 -7.96
N THR A 47 -0.44 5.59 -8.47
CA THR A 47 0.71 6.04 -7.66
C THR A 47 0.25 6.85 -6.46
N GLY A 48 0.79 6.54 -5.28
CA GLY A 48 0.48 7.24 -4.04
C GLY A 48 -0.89 6.92 -3.44
N LEU A 49 -1.62 5.95 -4.00
CA LEU A 49 -2.93 5.57 -3.49
C LEU A 49 -2.77 4.79 -2.18
N ASP A 50 -3.46 5.22 -1.15
CA ASP A 50 -3.68 4.50 0.10
C ASP A 50 -5.04 3.80 0.10
N THR A 51 -5.30 2.99 1.12
CA THR A 51 -6.52 2.18 1.20
C THR A 51 -7.78 3.04 1.32
N ALA A 52 -7.73 4.12 2.10
CA ALA A 52 -8.83 5.07 2.20
C ALA A 52 -9.15 5.72 0.85
N GLY A 53 -8.13 6.16 0.12
CA GLY A 53 -8.28 6.72 -1.23
C GLY A 53 -8.83 5.72 -2.24
N LEU A 54 -8.49 4.43 -2.12
CA LEU A 54 -9.06 3.37 -2.95
C LEU A 54 -10.55 3.21 -2.67
N ASN A 55 -10.97 3.19 -1.39
CA ASN A 55 -12.37 3.11 -1.01
C ASN A 55 -13.17 4.30 -1.55
N GLU A 56 -12.71 5.51 -1.28
CA GLU A 56 -13.43 6.74 -1.56
C GLU A 56 -13.49 7.07 -3.05
N LYS A 57 -12.35 6.97 -3.75
CA LYS A 57 -12.19 7.55 -5.09
C LYS A 57 -12.33 6.55 -6.23
N TYR A 58 -12.19 5.24 -5.95
CA TYR A 58 -12.20 4.21 -6.98
C TYR A 58 -13.30 3.18 -6.81
N LEU A 59 -13.46 2.57 -5.65
CA LEU A 59 -14.50 1.56 -5.44
C LEU A 59 -15.93 2.12 -5.54
N SER A 60 -16.10 3.43 -5.43
CA SER A 60 -17.37 4.12 -5.67
C SER A 60 -17.72 4.30 -7.16
N LYS A 61 -16.75 4.13 -8.08
CA LYS A 61 -16.96 4.35 -9.51
C LYS A 61 -17.66 3.19 -10.17
N GLN A 62 -18.66 3.50 -11.00
CA GLN A 62 -19.48 2.50 -11.69
C GLN A 62 -18.67 1.58 -12.62
N ASP A 63 -17.66 2.13 -13.32
CA ASP A 63 -16.80 1.34 -14.21
C ASP A 63 -15.95 0.33 -13.43
N VAL A 64 -15.40 0.73 -12.26
CA VAL A 64 -14.66 -0.17 -11.36
C VAL A 64 -15.56 -1.27 -10.85
N GLN A 65 -16.75 -0.92 -10.35
CA GLN A 65 -17.73 -1.89 -9.84
C GLN A 65 -18.15 -2.89 -10.91
N THR A 66 -18.44 -2.39 -12.12
CA THR A 66 -18.80 -3.22 -13.26
C THR A 66 -17.70 -4.22 -13.63
N ASN A 67 -16.44 -3.79 -13.60
CA ASN A 67 -15.32 -4.66 -13.95
C ASN A 67 -14.95 -5.63 -12.81
N LEU A 68 -15.16 -5.26 -11.56
CA LEU A 68 -15.06 -6.18 -10.42
C LEU A 68 -16.13 -7.29 -10.51
N ALA A 69 -17.36 -6.92 -10.84
CA ALA A 69 -18.47 -7.89 -10.98
C ALA A 69 -18.26 -8.89 -12.14
N LYS A 70 -17.48 -8.55 -13.15
CA LYS A 70 -17.13 -9.42 -14.29
C LYS A 70 -15.84 -10.20 -14.08
N ALA A 71 -15.01 -9.83 -13.10
CA ALA A 71 -13.68 -10.36 -12.93
C ALA A 71 -13.70 -11.85 -12.55
N ASP A 72 -12.87 -12.65 -13.21
CA ASP A 72 -12.52 -14.02 -12.82
C ASP A 72 -11.40 -14.01 -11.80
N VAL A 73 -10.48 -13.04 -11.94
CA VAL A 73 -9.36 -12.84 -11.01
C VAL A 73 -9.24 -11.35 -10.66
N ILE A 74 -9.14 -11.08 -9.37
CA ILE A 74 -8.93 -9.75 -8.81
C ILE A 74 -7.60 -9.75 -8.06
N PHE A 75 -6.67 -8.89 -8.48
CA PHE A 75 -5.39 -8.69 -7.80
C PHE A 75 -5.45 -7.41 -6.97
N ILE A 76 -4.99 -7.47 -5.71
CA ILE A 76 -4.96 -6.34 -4.79
C ILE A 76 -3.56 -6.20 -4.22
N THR A 77 -2.92 -5.05 -4.46
CA THR A 77 -1.64 -4.65 -3.86
C THR A 77 -1.74 -3.22 -3.37
N ILE A 78 -1.96 -3.05 -2.09
CA ILE A 78 -2.16 -1.76 -1.44
C ILE A 78 -1.76 -1.83 0.03
N GLY A 79 -1.59 -0.69 0.69
CA GLY A 79 -1.25 -0.57 2.11
C GLY A 79 0.12 0.06 2.36
N SER A 80 1.03 0.00 1.39
CA SER A 80 2.35 0.62 1.55
C SER A 80 2.26 2.13 1.77
N ASN A 81 1.35 2.82 1.08
CA ASN A 81 1.16 4.26 1.28
C ASN A 81 0.47 4.59 2.61
N ASP A 82 -0.35 3.71 3.14
CA ASP A 82 -0.93 3.84 4.48
C ASP A 82 0.21 3.89 5.52
N LEU A 83 1.14 2.95 5.45
CA LEU A 83 2.31 2.91 6.34
C LEU A 83 3.25 4.11 6.15
N LEU A 84 3.51 4.52 4.91
CA LEU A 84 4.36 5.68 4.62
C LEU A 84 3.73 7.00 5.09
N ASN A 85 2.40 7.11 5.02
CA ASN A 85 1.66 8.27 5.53
C ASN A 85 1.72 8.32 7.06
N GLU A 86 1.53 7.17 7.72
CA GLU A 86 1.63 7.06 9.17
C GLU A 86 3.06 7.35 9.65
N CYS A 87 4.09 6.87 8.94
CA CYS A 87 5.48 7.22 9.22
C CYS A 87 5.71 8.75 9.23
N LYS A 88 5.17 9.46 8.24
CA LYS A 88 5.26 10.94 8.20
C LYS A 88 4.56 11.57 9.39
N ARG A 89 3.36 11.08 9.76
CA ARG A 89 2.60 11.58 10.92
C ARG A 89 3.38 11.38 12.22
N VAL A 90 3.94 10.18 12.42
CA VAL A 90 4.74 9.85 13.60
C VAL A 90 5.98 10.76 13.70
N VAL A 91 6.67 11.00 12.60
CA VAL A 91 7.82 11.92 12.60
C VAL A 91 7.40 13.35 12.93
N GLN A 92 6.27 13.83 12.41
CA GLN A 92 5.73 15.16 12.78
C GLN A 92 5.46 15.26 14.27
N GLU A 93 4.89 14.23 14.88
CA GLU A 93 4.61 14.15 16.32
C GLU A 93 5.91 14.20 17.14
N ILE A 94 6.92 13.39 16.77
CA ILE A 94 8.23 13.35 17.44
C ILE A 94 8.91 14.72 17.42
N LEU A 95 8.89 15.37 16.24
CA LEU A 95 9.54 16.66 16.02
C LEU A 95 8.69 17.84 16.48
N LYS A 96 7.44 17.61 16.88
CA LYS A 96 6.44 18.65 17.25
C LYS A 96 6.36 19.74 16.18
N THR A 97 6.19 19.31 14.92
CA THR A 97 6.17 20.19 13.76
C THR A 97 4.94 19.98 12.90
N ASP A 98 4.45 21.05 12.29
CA ASP A 98 3.38 21.01 11.28
C ASP A 98 3.92 20.89 9.85
N THR A 99 5.22 20.64 9.69
CA THR A 99 5.87 20.49 8.39
C THR A 99 5.26 19.30 7.63
N LYS A 100 4.71 19.57 6.45
CA LYS A 100 4.19 18.53 5.56
C LYS A 100 5.34 17.91 4.76
N PHE A 101 5.79 16.74 5.16
CA PHE A 101 6.79 15.97 4.43
C PHE A 101 6.23 15.44 3.12
N LYS A 102 6.97 15.59 2.02
CA LYS A 102 6.60 15.09 0.70
C LYS A 102 6.72 13.57 0.61
N SER A 103 7.68 12.98 1.35
CA SER A 103 7.92 11.55 1.40
C SER A 103 8.31 11.09 2.80
N ALA A 104 8.21 9.79 3.06
CA ALA A 104 8.71 9.20 4.29
C ALA A 104 10.24 9.34 4.42
N ASP A 105 10.99 9.28 3.30
CA ASP A 105 12.45 9.49 3.30
C ASP A 105 12.81 10.90 3.79
N GLU A 106 12.10 11.93 3.34
CA GLU A 106 12.28 13.31 3.81
C GLU A 106 12.00 13.42 5.31
N ALA A 107 10.92 12.80 5.78
CA ALA A 107 10.56 12.77 7.19
C ALA A 107 11.65 12.09 8.04
N LEU A 108 12.09 10.92 7.62
CA LEU A 108 13.14 10.15 8.32
C LEU A 108 14.48 10.87 8.30
N ALA A 109 14.86 11.53 7.20
CA ALA A 109 16.07 12.35 7.14
C ALA A 109 16.00 13.52 8.14
N SER A 110 14.86 14.21 8.21
CA SER A 110 14.62 15.29 9.18
C SER A 110 14.71 14.78 10.63
N LEU A 111 14.10 13.62 10.92
CA LEU A 111 14.20 12.99 12.23
C LEU A 111 15.66 12.66 12.58
N LYS A 112 16.40 12.05 11.66
CA LYS A 112 17.80 11.68 11.85
C LYS A 112 18.68 12.88 12.19
N GLU A 113 18.51 13.98 11.48
CA GLU A 113 19.25 15.22 11.75
C GLU A 113 18.84 15.84 13.10
N SER A 114 17.57 15.76 13.47
CA SER A 114 17.10 16.28 14.75
C SER A 114 17.59 15.44 15.93
N VAL A 115 17.64 14.12 15.80
CA VAL A 115 18.20 13.20 16.81
C VAL A 115 19.70 13.43 17.02
N LYS A 116 20.47 13.74 15.98
CA LYS A 116 21.89 14.11 16.12
C LYS A 116 22.07 15.36 16.98
N LYS A 117 21.16 16.33 16.86
CA LYS A 117 21.20 17.58 17.63
C LYS A 117 20.63 17.41 19.05
N ASN A 118 19.66 16.55 19.21
CA ASN A 118 19.00 16.26 20.49
C ASN A 118 18.74 14.75 20.65
N PRO A 119 19.69 14.00 21.25
CA PRO A 119 19.56 12.56 21.44
C PRO A 119 18.35 12.14 22.28
N LEU A 120 17.76 13.01 23.12
CA LEU A 120 16.57 12.71 23.90
C LEU A 120 15.33 12.45 23.03
N LEU A 121 15.32 12.89 21.77
CA LEU A 121 14.26 12.58 20.81
C LEU A 121 14.13 11.07 20.56
N VAL A 122 15.13 10.26 20.85
CA VAL A 122 15.04 8.79 20.74
C VAL A 122 13.94 8.25 21.66
N LEU A 123 13.79 8.79 22.87
CA LEU A 123 12.72 8.36 23.78
C LEU A 123 11.33 8.73 23.23
N SER A 124 11.21 9.93 22.64
CA SER A 124 9.97 10.35 21.98
C SER A 124 9.67 9.46 20.76
N ALA A 125 10.69 9.06 20.01
CA ALA A 125 10.55 8.14 18.88
C ALA A 125 10.03 6.76 19.31
N ILE A 126 10.58 6.20 20.39
CA ILE A 126 10.10 4.90 20.94
C ILE A 126 8.64 5.01 21.35
N ASN A 127 8.25 6.06 22.07
CA ASN A 127 6.86 6.27 22.47
C ASN A 127 5.92 6.44 21.28
N ALA A 128 6.31 7.22 20.27
CA ALA A 128 5.50 7.45 19.09
C ALA A 128 5.33 6.18 18.24
N LEU A 129 6.37 5.33 18.18
CA LEU A 129 6.29 4.02 17.51
C LEU A 129 5.37 3.04 18.24
N ASN A 130 5.33 3.07 19.57
CA ASN A 130 4.37 2.28 20.35
C ASN A 130 2.91 2.74 20.15
N ASN A 131 2.70 3.96 19.67
CA ASN A 131 1.40 4.55 19.34
C ASN A 131 1.14 4.59 17.83
N TRP A 132 1.77 3.70 17.06
CA TRP A 132 1.50 3.59 15.64
C TRP A 132 0.04 3.24 15.38
N ASP A 133 -0.64 4.01 14.52
CA ASP A 133 -2.06 3.80 14.24
C ASP A 133 -2.27 2.72 13.16
N TYR A 134 -2.37 1.48 13.60
CA TYR A 134 -2.80 0.37 12.76
C TYR A 134 -4.32 0.32 12.55
N ASN A 135 -5.10 0.87 13.47
CA ASN A 135 -6.56 0.75 13.47
C ASN A 135 -7.19 1.46 12.27
N SER A 136 -6.65 2.61 11.88
CA SER A 136 -7.12 3.33 10.70
C SER A 136 -6.91 2.51 9.43
N PHE A 137 -5.74 1.90 9.25
CA PHE A 137 -5.47 1.01 8.13
C PHE A 137 -6.38 -0.22 8.15
N GLU A 138 -6.49 -0.91 9.28
CA GLU A 138 -7.34 -2.09 9.44
C GLU A 138 -8.80 -1.80 9.07
N LYS A 139 -9.34 -0.71 9.56
CA LYS A 139 -10.71 -0.26 9.26
C LYS A 139 -10.92 -0.09 7.75
N GLU A 140 -10.03 0.64 7.09
CA GLU A 140 -10.11 0.89 5.66
C GLU A 140 -9.90 -0.38 4.83
N TRP A 141 -9.01 -1.26 5.28
CA TRP A 141 -8.80 -2.59 4.68
C TRP A 141 -10.05 -3.45 4.76
N ILE A 142 -10.67 -3.56 5.94
CA ILE A 142 -11.91 -4.30 6.13
C ILE A 142 -13.03 -3.76 5.24
N GLN A 143 -13.15 -2.42 5.15
CA GLN A 143 -14.14 -1.78 4.29
C GLN A 143 -13.91 -2.11 2.81
N MET A 144 -12.68 -2.01 2.35
CA MET A 144 -12.27 -2.36 0.99
C MET A 144 -12.63 -3.82 0.66
N MET A 145 -12.23 -4.75 1.53
CA MET A 145 -12.50 -6.18 1.33
C MET A 145 -13.99 -6.51 1.36
N LYS A 146 -14.78 -5.85 2.22
CA LYS A 146 -16.25 -5.98 2.21
C LYS A 146 -16.84 -5.53 0.87
N THR A 147 -16.40 -4.38 0.36
CA THR A 147 -16.85 -3.84 -0.92
C THR A 147 -16.49 -4.77 -2.08
N VAL A 148 -15.22 -5.21 -2.15
CA VAL A 148 -14.78 -6.14 -3.20
C VAL A 148 -15.57 -7.46 -3.14
N ASN A 149 -15.74 -8.03 -1.96
CA ASN A 149 -16.47 -9.27 -1.78
C ASN A 149 -17.97 -9.15 -2.12
N SER A 150 -18.58 -7.99 -1.91
CA SER A 150 -19.99 -7.75 -2.28
C SER A 150 -20.19 -7.56 -3.78
N LEU A 151 -19.15 -7.12 -4.50
CA LEU A 151 -19.22 -6.81 -5.94
C LEU A 151 -18.77 -7.97 -6.82
N LYS A 152 -17.77 -8.74 -6.38
CA LYS A 152 -17.23 -9.85 -7.17
C LYS A 152 -18.27 -10.96 -7.38
N LYS A 153 -18.14 -11.71 -8.45
CA LYS A 153 -18.91 -12.94 -8.63
C LYS A 153 -18.40 -14.05 -7.69
N ASP A 154 -19.25 -15.03 -7.41
CA ASP A 154 -19.00 -16.06 -6.38
C ASP A 154 -17.72 -16.86 -6.62
N ASP A 155 -17.44 -17.22 -7.87
CA ASP A 155 -16.29 -18.02 -8.30
C ASP A 155 -15.01 -17.20 -8.55
N ALA A 156 -15.07 -15.87 -8.46
CA ALA A 156 -13.92 -15.01 -8.65
C ALA A 156 -12.83 -15.26 -7.60
N LYS A 157 -11.60 -15.38 -8.07
CA LYS A 157 -10.41 -15.49 -7.21
C LYS A 157 -9.91 -14.11 -6.83
N VAL A 158 -9.73 -13.86 -5.54
CA VAL A 158 -9.11 -12.64 -5.01
C VAL A 158 -7.71 -12.99 -4.54
N ILE A 159 -6.71 -12.35 -5.13
CA ILE A 159 -5.29 -12.53 -4.81
C ILE A 159 -4.79 -11.25 -4.20
N VAL A 160 -4.40 -11.32 -2.93
CA VAL A 160 -3.83 -10.20 -2.18
C VAL A 160 -2.33 -10.45 -2.05
N THR A 161 -1.52 -9.46 -2.39
CA THR A 161 -0.09 -9.52 -2.11
C THR A 161 0.18 -8.98 -0.70
N THR A 162 1.24 -9.48 -0.07
CA THR A 162 1.75 -8.89 1.17
C THR A 162 2.21 -7.45 0.92
N ILE A 163 2.16 -6.62 1.96
CA ILE A 163 2.65 -5.26 1.87
C ILE A 163 4.16 -5.30 1.64
N TYR A 164 4.61 -4.57 0.61
CA TYR A 164 6.03 -4.39 0.36
C TYR A 164 6.68 -3.67 1.54
N ASN A 165 7.75 -4.25 2.09
CA ASN A 165 8.55 -3.59 3.11
C ASN A 165 9.51 -2.57 2.47
N PRO A 166 9.19 -1.26 2.49
CA PRO A 166 10.06 -0.24 1.89
C PRO A 166 11.38 -0.05 2.65
N ALA A 167 11.45 -0.55 3.88
CA ALA A 167 12.61 -0.46 4.76
C ALA A 167 13.50 -1.72 4.73
N GLY A 168 13.20 -2.72 3.90
CA GLY A 168 13.88 -4.03 3.87
C GLY A 168 15.40 -3.98 3.71
N ASN A 169 15.94 -2.90 3.15
CA ASN A 169 17.39 -2.65 3.03
C ASN A 169 17.93 -1.63 4.06
N MET A 170 17.07 -1.06 4.90
CA MET A 170 17.53 -0.17 5.96
C MET A 170 18.01 -1.00 7.15
N LYS A 171 19.20 -0.71 7.67
CA LYS A 171 19.63 -1.18 8.99
C LYS A 171 18.82 -0.43 10.04
N LEU A 172 17.60 -0.87 10.27
CA LEU A 172 16.75 -0.34 11.32
C LEU A 172 17.22 -0.86 12.68
N PRO A 173 17.08 -0.10 13.77
CA PRO A 173 17.22 -0.63 15.12
C PRO A 173 16.30 -1.86 15.31
N SER A 174 16.73 -2.84 16.09
CA SER A 174 16.03 -4.11 16.28
C SER A 174 14.56 -3.95 16.71
N THR A 175 14.23 -2.89 17.43
CA THR A 175 12.87 -2.50 17.80
C THR A 175 12.00 -2.12 16.58
N LEU A 176 12.58 -1.47 15.59
CA LEU A 176 11.89 -1.09 14.36
C LEU A 176 11.74 -2.26 13.39
N ASN A 177 12.73 -3.16 13.32
CA ASN A 177 12.61 -4.39 12.53
C ASN A 177 11.44 -5.25 13.03
N LYS A 178 11.26 -5.37 14.35
CA LYS A 178 10.16 -6.14 14.91
C LYS A 178 8.78 -5.59 14.51
N ILE A 179 8.60 -4.26 14.51
CA ILE A 179 7.35 -3.62 14.04
C ILE A 179 7.09 -3.92 12.57
N VAL A 180 8.13 -3.95 11.74
CA VAL A 180 8.02 -4.25 10.30
C VAL A 180 7.80 -5.74 10.03
N GLU A 181 8.27 -6.63 10.92
CA GLU A 181 8.05 -8.08 10.83
C GLU A 181 6.65 -8.49 11.33
N ASP A 182 6.05 -7.70 12.24
CA ASP A 182 4.72 -7.96 12.82
C ASP A 182 3.56 -7.44 11.93
N ILE A 183 3.85 -6.75 10.78
CA ILE A 183 2.90 -6.28 9.76
C ILE A 183 2.84 -7.28 8.59
#